data_839555e76fe1c273a1a84b081d62bfcd
#
_entry.id   839555e76fe1c273a1a84b081d62bfcd
#
_cell.length_a   1.000
_cell.length_b   1.000
_cell.length_c   1.000
_cell.angle_alpha   90.00
_cell.angle_beta   90.00
_cell.angle_gamma   90.00
#
_symmetry.space_group_name_H-M   'P 1'
#
loop_
_entity.id
_entity.type
_entity.pdbx_description
1 polymer ?
#
loop_
_entity_poly.entity_id
_entity_poly.type
_entity_poly.pdbx_seq_one_letter_code
_entity_poly.pdbx_strand_id
1 'polypeptide(L)'
;QRRFRHVLVDEFQDTNPVQYQLLKLLAPAGPHTNLVVVGDDDQSIYRWRGAEVDNILNFPNHYEGCVVVKLEQNYRSDQTILEAAHAVISRNKRRMEKKLWSARAKGEPLGLLVSRDERGEAQEVAGRIHALRRDGIADYQQMAVFFRANAQSRVLEETFRLMRVPYVLVSGRSFYERAEVKDAASYLRLMANPKSDADLERVINVPGRGIGETTVERLREYAADQGV
;
A
#
# COMPACT_ATOMS: atom_id res chain seq x y z
N GLN A 1 17.18 9.40 26.87
CA GLN A 1 17.03 10.88 26.82
C GLN A 1 18.35 11.58 26.52
N ARG A 2 19.47 11.28 27.21
CA ARG A 2 20.76 11.96 26.96
C ARG A 2 21.33 11.75 25.56
N ARG A 3 20.90 10.68 24.83
CA ARG A 3 21.39 10.33 23.49
C ARG A 3 20.67 11.12 22.40
N PHE A 4 19.39 11.44 22.57
CA PHE A 4 18.60 12.15 21.57
C PHE A 4 18.20 13.53 22.11
N ARG A 5 18.72 14.57 21.48
CA ARG A 5 18.43 15.98 21.84
C ARG A 5 17.19 16.52 21.13
N HIS A 6 16.87 15.96 19.98
CA HIS A 6 15.72 16.31 19.17
C HIS A 6 15.05 15.02 18.73
N VAL A 7 13.74 14.98 18.79
CA VAL A 7 12.90 13.85 18.32
C VAL A 7 11.93 14.42 17.31
N LEU A 8 11.94 13.85 16.10
CA LEU A 8 11.00 14.18 15.02
C LEU A 8 10.25 12.91 14.67
N VAL A 9 8.92 13.02 14.58
CA VAL A 9 8.05 11.91 14.21
C VAL A 9 7.19 12.33 13.04
N ASP A 10 7.27 11.58 11.97
CA ASP A 10 6.43 11.75 10.79
C ASP A 10 5.27 10.76 10.80
N GLU A 11 4.24 11.05 10.01
CA GLU A 11 2.99 10.26 9.91
C GLU A 11 2.39 9.93 11.29
N PHE A 12 2.38 10.91 12.18
CA PHE A 12 2.05 10.70 13.59
C PHE A 12 0.62 10.19 13.82
N GLN A 13 -0.31 10.43 12.90
CA GLN A 13 -1.69 9.92 12.91
C GLN A 13 -1.76 8.38 12.83
N ASP A 14 -0.68 7.72 12.38
CA ASP A 14 -0.62 6.27 12.24
C ASP A 14 0.01 5.56 13.43
N THR A 15 0.33 6.32 14.49
CA THR A 15 0.93 5.76 15.70
C THR A 15 -0.09 5.00 16.54
N ASN A 16 0.34 3.85 17.08
CA ASN A 16 -0.43 3.08 18.06
C ASN A 16 -0.11 3.53 19.51
N PRO A 17 -0.90 3.11 20.52
CA PRO A 17 -0.69 3.51 21.92
C PRO A 17 0.70 3.15 22.45
N VAL A 18 1.26 2.01 22.06
CA VAL A 18 2.59 1.57 22.52
C VAL A 18 3.68 2.48 21.96
N GLN A 19 3.60 2.81 20.67
CA GLN A 19 4.52 3.75 20.03
C GLN A 19 4.43 5.15 20.68
N TYR A 20 3.23 5.59 21.01
CA TYR A 20 3.04 6.84 21.69
C TYR A 20 3.60 6.83 23.12
N GLN A 21 3.45 5.73 23.88
CA GLN A 21 4.09 5.57 25.17
C GLN A 21 5.61 5.58 25.07
N LEU A 22 6.17 4.90 24.08
CA LEU A 22 7.61 4.96 23.83
C LEU A 22 8.07 6.40 23.57
N LEU A 23 7.30 7.15 22.77
CA LEU A 23 7.60 8.56 22.49
C LEU A 23 7.62 9.40 23.78
N LYS A 24 6.64 9.21 24.67
CA LYS A 24 6.60 9.90 25.98
C LYS A 24 7.82 9.56 26.87
N LEU A 25 8.36 8.34 26.75
CA LEU A 25 9.58 7.97 27.48
C LEU A 25 10.83 8.59 26.87
N LEU A 26 10.89 8.71 25.55
CA LEU A 26 12.02 9.31 24.82
C LEU A 26 12.05 10.85 24.98
N ALA A 27 10.90 11.47 24.90
CA ALA A 27 10.70 12.91 24.96
C ALA A 27 9.56 13.26 25.94
N PRO A 28 9.77 13.15 27.25
CA PRO A 28 8.75 13.47 28.25
C PRO A 28 8.39 14.93 28.18
N ALA A 29 7.12 15.25 28.49
CA ALA A 29 6.64 16.62 28.55
C ALA A 29 7.43 17.43 29.58
N GLY A 30 7.83 18.64 29.22
CA GLY A 30 8.58 19.53 30.10
C GLY A 30 9.21 20.71 29.33
N PRO A 31 9.81 21.67 30.05
CA PRO A 31 10.28 22.92 29.46
C PRO A 31 11.46 22.76 28.47
N HIS A 32 12.09 21.61 28.45
CA HIS A 32 13.23 21.31 27.57
C HIS A 32 12.92 20.23 26.56
N THR A 33 11.64 19.94 26.33
CA THR A 33 11.22 18.94 25.36
C THR A 33 11.40 19.45 23.93
N ASN A 34 12.30 18.82 23.18
CA ASN A 34 12.52 19.11 21.77
C ASN A 34 11.86 17.98 20.93
N LEU A 35 10.54 18.04 20.84
CA LEU A 35 9.73 17.08 20.10
C LEU A 35 8.94 17.81 19.01
N VAL A 36 9.05 17.33 17.79
CA VAL A 36 8.24 17.75 16.65
C VAL A 36 7.51 16.53 16.11
N VAL A 37 6.20 16.65 15.98
CA VAL A 37 5.38 15.64 15.32
C VAL A 37 4.73 16.25 14.08
N VAL A 38 4.73 15.51 12.99
CA VAL A 38 4.10 15.89 11.73
C VAL A 38 3.11 14.80 11.37
N GLY A 39 1.94 15.19 10.88
CA GLY A 39 0.92 14.24 10.47
C GLY A 39 -0.33 14.93 9.96
N ASP A 40 -1.22 14.14 9.43
CA ASP A 40 -2.51 14.57 8.90
C ASP A 40 -3.60 13.62 9.43
N ASP A 41 -4.40 14.10 10.37
CA ASP A 41 -5.50 13.34 10.98
C ASP A 41 -6.52 12.84 9.95
N ASP A 42 -6.69 13.54 8.83
CA ASP A 42 -7.56 13.14 7.73
C ASP A 42 -7.01 11.93 6.94
N GLN A 43 -5.73 11.62 7.08
CA GLN A 43 -5.07 10.48 6.45
C GLN A 43 -4.92 9.26 7.38
N SER A 44 -5.49 9.28 8.58
CA SER A 44 -5.45 8.15 9.52
C SER A 44 -6.33 6.99 9.04
N ILE A 45 -5.73 6.05 8.28
CA ILE A 45 -6.41 4.89 7.68
C ILE A 45 -5.95 3.54 8.24
N TYR A 46 -5.03 3.53 9.23
CA TYR A 46 -4.44 2.31 9.81
C TYR A 46 -5.02 1.91 11.16
N ARG A 47 -6.27 2.29 11.48
CA ARG A 47 -6.94 1.87 12.71
C ARG A 47 -6.96 0.35 12.90
N TRP A 48 -7.08 -0.40 11.83
CA TRP A 48 -7.03 -1.87 11.85
C TRP A 48 -5.65 -2.44 12.22
N ARG A 49 -4.57 -1.61 12.20
CA ARG A 49 -3.23 -1.93 12.74
C ARG A 49 -3.02 -1.40 14.16
N GLY A 50 -4.07 -0.84 14.78
CA GLY A 50 -4.02 -0.25 16.11
C GLY A 50 -3.61 1.21 16.14
N ALA A 51 -3.57 1.92 14.99
CA ALA A 51 -3.38 3.36 14.98
C ALA A 51 -4.57 4.08 15.65
N GLU A 52 -4.26 5.11 16.43
CA GLU A 52 -5.26 5.92 17.12
C GLU A 52 -5.12 7.39 16.73
N VAL A 53 -6.08 7.89 15.97
CA VAL A 53 -6.12 9.31 15.56
C VAL A 53 -6.14 10.26 16.75
N ASP A 54 -6.61 9.82 17.90
CA ASP A 54 -6.60 10.60 19.14
C ASP A 54 -5.19 10.98 19.58
N ASN A 55 -4.17 10.24 19.21
CA ASN A 55 -2.79 10.59 19.52
C ASN A 55 -2.41 11.95 18.94
N ILE A 56 -2.77 12.22 17.68
CA ILE A 56 -2.48 13.51 17.03
C ILE A 56 -3.47 14.60 17.48
N LEU A 57 -4.76 14.28 17.58
CA LEU A 57 -5.78 15.25 17.96
C LEU A 57 -5.58 15.79 19.39
N ASN A 58 -5.14 14.94 20.32
CA ASN A 58 -4.90 15.30 21.71
C ASN A 58 -3.44 15.64 22.02
N PHE A 59 -2.57 15.63 21.04
CA PHE A 59 -1.13 15.91 21.23
C PHE A 59 -0.87 17.25 21.93
N PRO A 60 -1.53 18.38 21.55
CA PRO A 60 -1.33 19.66 22.22
C PRO A 60 -1.71 19.63 23.70
N ASN A 61 -2.67 18.79 24.10
CA ASN A 61 -3.09 18.66 25.50
C ASN A 61 -2.09 17.88 26.36
N HIS A 62 -1.27 17.05 25.74
CA HIS A 62 -0.26 16.23 26.42
C HIS A 62 1.09 16.96 26.57
N TYR A 63 1.35 17.97 25.75
CA TYR A 63 2.58 18.74 25.74
C TYR A 63 2.25 20.22 25.90
N GLU A 64 2.30 20.70 27.14
CA GLU A 64 2.04 22.09 27.46
C GLU A 64 3.00 23.02 26.70
N GLY A 65 2.47 24.11 26.15
CA GLY A 65 3.24 25.01 25.28
C GLY A 65 3.45 24.53 23.87
N CYS A 66 2.79 23.43 23.44
CA CYS A 66 2.84 22.95 22.07
C CYS A 66 2.34 24.02 21.09
N VAL A 67 3.14 24.32 20.06
CA VAL A 67 2.75 25.21 18.97
C VAL A 67 2.25 24.37 17.81
N VAL A 68 1.01 24.58 17.39
CA VAL A 68 0.41 23.89 16.25
C VAL A 68 0.52 24.77 15.02
N VAL A 69 1.20 24.26 13.99
CA VAL A 69 1.34 24.93 12.69
C VAL A 69 0.57 24.15 11.64
N LYS A 70 -0.37 24.79 10.95
CA LYS A 70 -1.14 24.18 9.87
C LYS A 70 -0.47 24.47 8.52
N LEU A 71 -0.14 23.41 7.78
CA LEU A 71 0.41 23.50 6.43
C LEU A 71 -0.72 23.30 5.42
N GLU A 72 -1.41 24.39 5.07
CA GLU A 72 -2.63 24.32 4.26
C GLU A 72 -2.38 24.47 2.76
N GLN A 73 -1.20 24.92 2.35
CA GLN A 73 -0.85 25.00 0.92
C GLN A 73 -0.44 23.63 0.39
N ASN A 74 -1.17 23.15 -0.61
CA ASN A 74 -0.87 21.90 -1.32
C ASN A 74 -0.14 22.21 -2.65
N TYR A 75 0.99 21.54 -2.85
CA TYR A 75 1.84 21.68 -4.05
C TYR A 75 1.70 20.52 -5.03
N ARG A 76 1.01 19.46 -4.63
CA ARG A 76 0.87 18.21 -5.41
C ARG A 76 -0.28 18.28 -6.40
N SER A 77 -1.46 18.66 -5.91
CA SER A 77 -2.72 18.55 -6.62
C SER A 77 -3.26 19.92 -7.06
N ASP A 78 -4.10 19.95 -8.08
CA ASP A 78 -4.88 21.11 -8.44
C ASP A 78 -6.07 21.31 -7.50
N GLN A 79 -6.75 22.45 -7.63
CA GLN A 79 -7.83 22.83 -6.75
C GLN A 79 -9.07 21.94 -6.92
N THR A 80 -9.33 21.39 -8.11
CA THR A 80 -10.47 20.48 -8.38
C THR A 80 -10.38 19.21 -7.53
N ILE A 81 -9.19 18.61 -7.45
CA ILE A 81 -8.94 17.42 -6.63
C ILE A 81 -9.09 17.74 -5.16
N LEU A 82 -8.54 18.88 -4.71
CA LEU A 82 -8.60 19.28 -3.30
C LEU A 82 -10.04 19.58 -2.85
N GLU A 83 -10.85 20.20 -3.68
CA GLU A 83 -12.25 20.47 -3.38
C GLU A 83 -13.06 19.18 -3.24
N ALA A 84 -12.82 18.22 -4.12
CA ALA A 84 -13.48 16.90 -4.04
C ALA A 84 -13.05 16.12 -2.78
N ALA A 85 -11.76 16.09 -2.49
CA ALA A 85 -11.24 15.46 -1.28
C ALA A 85 -11.81 16.13 -0.02
N HIS A 86 -11.87 17.46 0.01
CA HIS A 86 -12.43 18.21 1.12
C HIS A 86 -13.93 17.93 1.31
N ALA A 87 -14.71 17.82 0.22
CA ALA A 87 -16.13 17.50 0.29
C ALA A 87 -16.40 16.11 0.91
N VAL A 88 -15.51 15.16 0.70
CA VAL A 88 -15.59 13.83 1.33
C VAL A 88 -15.18 13.91 2.80
N ILE A 89 -13.99 14.44 3.09
CA ILE A 89 -13.40 14.36 4.43
C ILE A 89 -14.10 15.27 5.45
N SER A 90 -14.71 16.37 5.01
CA SER A 90 -15.47 17.29 5.87
C SER A 90 -16.68 16.64 6.54
N ARG A 91 -17.11 15.48 6.09
CA ARG A 91 -18.16 14.68 6.74
C ARG A 91 -17.68 14.01 8.04
N ASN A 92 -16.38 13.87 8.23
CA ASN A 92 -15.80 13.39 9.47
C ASN A 92 -15.94 14.47 10.56
N LYS A 93 -16.51 14.08 11.70
CA LYS A 93 -16.73 15.00 12.83
C LYS A 93 -15.50 15.17 13.72
N ARG A 94 -14.64 14.17 13.78
CA ARG A 94 -13.42 14.14 14.63
C ARG A 94 -12.21 14.42 13.76
N ARG A 95 -11.89 15.69 13.60
CA ARG A 95 -10.75 16.16 12.81
C ARG A 95 -10.32 17.55 13.24
N MET A 96 -9.07 17.90 12.97
CA MET A 96 -8.60 19.28 13.03
C MET A 96 -9.15 20.04 11.82
N GLU A 97 -9.83 21.14 12.06
CA GLU A 97 -10.34 21.99 10.98
C GLU A 97 -9.17 22.59 10.19
N LYS A 98 -9.12 22.27 8.91
CA LYS A 98 -8.14 22.78 7.95
C LYS A 98 -8.77 22.81 6.56
N LYS A 99 -8.32 23.74 5.71
CA LYS A 99 -8.76 23.85 4.33
C LYS A 99 -7.55 23.93 3.40
N LEU A 100 -7.27 22.83 2.72
CA LEU A 100 -6.19 22.80 1.76
C LEU A 100 -6.53 23.67 0.54
N TRP A 101 -5.53 24.39 0.05
CA TRP A 101 -5.61 25.21 -1.14
C TRP A 101 -4.37 25.00 -2.01
N SER A 102 -4.51 25.25 -3.32
CA SER A 102 -3.43 25.13 -4.29
C SER A 102 -3.28 26.42 -5.10
N ALA A 103 -2.03 26.80 -5.35
CA ALA A 103 -1.71 27.88 -6.29
C ALA A 103 -1.72 27.41 -7.76
N ARG A 104 -1.92 26.10 -8.00
CA ARG A 104 -2.04 25.57 -9.35
C ARG A 104 -3.37 26.00 -9.98
N ALA A 105 -3.39 26.07 -11.31
CA ALA A 105 -4.63 26.29 -12.05
C ALA A 105 -5.67 25.22 -11.68
N LYS A 106 -6.93 25.56 -11.87
CA LYS A 106 -8.03 24.61 -11.70
C LYS A 106 -7.86 23.47 -12.74
N GLY A 107 -7.88 22.23 -12.26
CA GLY A 107 -7.70 21.05 -13.10
C GLY A 107 -8.98 20.65 -13.84
N GLU A 108 -8.85 19.58 -14.63
CA GLU A 108 -9.98 18.95 -15.32
C GLU A 108 -11.03 18.43 -14.32
N PRO A 109 -12.30 18.35 -14.72
CA PRO A 109 -13.34 17.76 -13.90
C PRO A 109 -13.05 16.29 -13.60
N LEU A 110 -13.45 15.84 -12.41
CA LEU A 110 -13.38 14.43 -12.05
C LEU A 110 -14.39 13.62 -12.86
N GLY A 111 -13.95 12.52 -13.45
CA GLY A 111 -14.81 11.58 -14.16
C GLY A 111 -15.33 10.48 -13.23
N LEU A 112 -16.58 10.07 -13.40
CA LEU A 112 -17.18 8.90 -12.78
C LEU A 112 -17.44 7.85 -13.86
N LEU A 113 -16.85 6.66 -13.70
CA LEU A 113 -17.13 5.48 -14.52
C LEU A 113 -18.00 4.51 -13.73
N VAL A 114 -19.06 4.01 -14.36
CA VAL A 114 -19.97 3.01 -13.77
C VAL A 114 -20.04 1.83 -14.71
N SER A 115 -19.53 0.69 -14.27
CA SER A 115 -19.48 -0.54 -15.04
C SER A 115 -20.49 -1.57 -14.49
N ARG A 116 -20.79 -2.61 -15.25
CA ARG A 116 -21.73 -3.66 -14.84
C ARG A 116 -21.15 -4.61 -13.80
N ASP A 117 -19.85 -4.87 -13.92
CA ASP A 117 -19.10 -5.81 -13.10
C ASP A 117 -17.63 -5.41 -13.03
N GLU A 118 -16.85 -6.13 -12.24
CA GLU A 118 -15.43 -5.88 -12.05
C GLU A 118 -14.59 -6.06 -13.31
N ARG A 119 -15.03 -6.90 -14.26
CA ARG A 119 -14.34 -7.08 -15.55
C ARG A 119 -14.57 -5.91 -16.48
N GLY A 120 -15.81 -5.43 -16.55
CA GLY A 120 -16.16 -4.22 -17.30
C GLY A 120 -15.40 -3.02 -16.76
N GLU A 121 -15.33 -2.86 -15.42
CA GLU A 121 -14.55 -1.82 -14.77
C GLU A 121 -13.08 -1.89 -15.19
N ALA A 122 -12.44 -3.05 -15.09
CA ALA A 122 -11.04 -3.22 -15.44
C ALA A 122 -10.78 -2.94 -16.94
N GLN A 123 -11.70 -3.34 -17.83
CA GLN A 123 -11.60 -3.05 -19.27
C GLN A 123 -11.71 -1.55 -19.58
N GLU A 124 -12.65 -0.85 -18.94
CA GLU A 124 -12.81 0.60 -19.09
C GLU A 124 -11.58 1.35 -18.58
N VAL A 125 -11.04 0.95 -17.41
CA VAL A 125 -9.81 1.51 -16.86
C VAL A 125 -8.65 1.32 -17.82
N ALA A 126 -8.43 0.10 -18.32
CA ALA A 126 -7.36 -0.20 -19.28
C ALA A 126 -7.54 0.57 -20.60
N GLY A 127 -8.77 0.66 -21.11
CA GLY A 127 -9.10 1.45 -22.28
C GLY A 127 -8.80 2.94 -22.09
N ARG A 128 -9.11 3.49 -20.92
CA ARG A 128 -8.79 4.89 -20.59
C ARG A 128 -7.28 5.13 -20.51
N ILE A 129 -6.54 4.22 -19.91
CA ILE A 129 -5.06 4.26 -19.86
C ILE A 129 -4.48 4.32 -21.27
N HIS A 130 -4.94 3.44 -22.17
CA HIS A 130 -4.50 3.45 -23.56
C HIS A 130 -4.86 4.74 -24.30
N ALA A 131 -6.06 5.28 -24.08
CA ALA A 131 -6.47 6.54 -24.68
C ALA A 131 -5.56 7.70 -24.24
N LEU A 132 -5.32 7.83 -22.93
CA LEU A 132 -4.43 8.87 -22.40
C LEU A 132 -3.01 8.77 -22.96
N ARG A 133 -2.49 7.54 -23.11
CA ARG A 133 -1.17 7.30 -23.69
C ARG A 133 -1.13 7.62 -25.19
N ARG A 134 -2.12 7.15 -25.94
CA ARG A 134 -2.24 7.40 -27.40
C ARG A 134 -2.34 8.88 -27.71
N ASP A 135 -3.14 9.60 -26.91
CA ASP A 135 -3.42 11.02 -27.11
C ASP A 135 -2.28 11.91 -26.57
N GLY A 136 -1.19 11.33 -26.06
CA GLY A 136 0.00 12.02 -25.56
C GLY A 136 -0.22 12.83 -24.29
N ILE A 137 -1.31 12.54 -23.55
CA ILE A 137 -1.68 13.26 -22.32
C ILE A 137 -0.82 12.78 -21.15
N ALA A 138 -0.56 11.48 -21.03
CA ALA A 138 0.26 10.91 -19.97
C ALA A 138 0.96 9.62 -20.42
N ASP A 139 2.17 9.40 -19.90
CA ASP A 139 2.88 8.13 -20.03
C ASP A 139 2.40 7.13 -18.95
N TYR A 140 2.59 5.82 -19.19
CA TYR A 140 2.21 4.77 -18.22
C TYR A 140 2.77 5.01 -16.82
N GLN A 141 4.00 5.54 -16.72
CA GLN A 141 4.65 5.85 -15.45
C GLN A 141 3.99 7.01 -14.67
N GLN A 142 3.13 7.78 -15.32
CA GLN A 142 2.43 8.93 -14.74
C GLN A 142 1.00 8.57 -14.31
N MET A 143 0.59 7.32 -14.50
CA MET A 143 -0.74 6.83 -14.19
C MET A 143 -0.69 5.88 -13.00
N ALA A 144 -1.69 5.95 -12.13
CA ALA A 144 -1.85 5.00 -11.03
C ALA A 144 -3.31 4.59 -10.90
N VAL A 145 -3.52 3.33 -10.55
CA VAL A 145 -4.84 2.78 -10.22
C VAL A 145 -4.82 2.33 -8.76
N PHE A 146 -5.74 2.89 -7.99
CA PHE A 146 -5.87 2.57 -6.58
C PHE A 146 -7.09 1.67 -6.36
N PHE A 147 -6.96 0.71 -5.47
CA PHE A 147 -8.05 -0.18 -5.07
C PHE A 147 -8.04 -0.41 -3.55
N ARG A 148 -9.18 -0.75 -2.99
CA ARG A 148 -9.34 -0.88 -1.53
C ARG A 148 -8.88 -2.23 -1.00
N ALA A 149 -9.12 -3.30 -1.73
CA ALA A 149 -8.84 -4.66 -1.28
C ALA A 149 -7.95 -5.40 -2.28
N ASN A 150 -6.98 -6.17 -1.78
CA ASN A 150 -6.05 -6.92 -2.63
C ASN A 150 -6.73 -7.90 -3.60
N ALA A 151 -7.95 -8.35 -3.29
CA ALA A 151 -8.71 -9.21 -4.20
C ALA A 151 -9.04 -8.52 -5.53
N GLN A 152 -9.21 -7.19 -5.52
CA GLN A 152 -9.52 -6.39 -6.71
C GLN A 152 -8.35 -6.35 -7.70
N SER A 153 -7.09 -6.48 -7.23
CA SER A 153 -5.92 -6.47 -8.11
C SER A 153 -5.95 -7.58 -9.15
N ARG A 154 -6.54 -8.74 -8.83
CA ARG A 154 -6.53 -9.90 -9.72
C ARG A 154 -7.17 -9.58 -11.06
N VAL A 155 -8.39 -9.03 -11.05
CA VAL A 155 -9.12 -8.73 -12.29
C VAL A 155 -8.44 -7.63 -13.09
N LEU A 156 -7.88 -6.61 -12.41
CA LEU A 156 -7.07 -5.57 -13.03
C LEU A 156 -5.80 -6.16 -13.68
N GLU A 157 -5.05 -7.01 -12.97
CA GLU A 157 -3.84 -7.65 -13.48
C GLU A 157 -4.13 -8.55 -14.70
N GLU A 158 -5.20 -9.36 -14.65
CA GLU A 158 -5.64 -10.20 -15.77
C GLU A 158 -5.98 -9.34 -16.99
N THR A 159 -6.75 -8.29 -16.81
CA THR A 159 -7.17 -7.37 -17.88
C THR A 159 -5.99 -6.60 -18.46
N PHE A 160 -5.09 -6.08 -17.61
CA PHE A 160 -3.91 -5.35 -18.06
C PHE A 160 -2.97 -6.23 -18.89
N ARG A 161 -2.82 -7.50 -18.52
CA ARG A 161 -2.04 -8.47 -19.34
C ARG A 161 -2.70 -8.71 -20.69
N LEU A 162 -4.00 -8.98 -20.71
CA LEU A 162 -4.76 -9.21 -21.94
C LEU A 162 -4.70 -8.00 -22.88
N MET A 163 -4.84 -6.80 -22.33
CA MET A 163 -4.82 -5.55 -23.08
C MET A 163 -3.41 -4.96 -23.25
N ARG A 164 -2.36 -5.66 -22.79
CA ARG A 164 -0.96 -5.24 -22.90
C ARG A 164 -0.66 -3.87 -22.27
N VAL A 165 -1.31 -3.57 -21.16
CA VAL A 165 -0.99 -2.41 -20.31
C VAL A 165 0.17 -2.81 -19.39
N PRO A 166 1.35 -2.18 -19.48
CA PRO A 166 2.44 -2.45 -18.54
C PRO A 166 2.08 -1.91 -17.16
N TYR A 167 2.33 -2.68 -16.11
CA TYR A 167 2.03 -2.25 -14.74
C TYR A 167 3.06 -2.78 -13.73
N VAL A 168 3.11 -2.13 -12.58
CA VAL A 168 3.83 -2.57 -11.39
C VAL A 168 2.86 -2.55 -10.22
N LEU A 169 2.75 -3.67 -9.50
CA LEU A 169 1.95 -3.74 -8.29
C LEU A 169 2.79 -3.27 -7.08
N VAL A 170 2.44 -2.11 -6.53
CA VAL A 170 3.14 -1.52 -5.39
C VAL A 170 2.56 -2.08 -4.09
N SER A 171 3.44 -2.49 -3.17
CA SER A 171 3.08 -2.97 -1.82
C SER A 171 2.15 -4.19 -1.77
N GLY A 172 2.10 -4.97 -2.84
CA GLY A 172 1.36 -6.23 -2.91
C GLY A 172 2.21 -7.35 -3.49
N ARG A 173 1.90 -8.60 -3.11
CA ARG A 173 2.32 -9.74 -3.93
C ARG A 173 1.26 -9.91 -5.00
N SER A 174 1.64 -9.91 -6.25
CA SER A 174 0.76 -10.29 -7.37
C SER A 174 0.00 -11.57 -6.99
N PHE A 175 -1.26 -11.68 -7.40
CA PHE A 175 -2.03 -12.90 -7.16
C PHE A 175 -1.23 -14.15 -7.54
N TYR A 176 -0.51 -14.10 -8.66
CA TYR A 176 0.31 -15.19 -9.17
C TYR A 176 1.64 -15.40 -8.41
N GLU A 177 2.03 -14.47 -7.56
CA GLU A 177 3.23 -14.57 -6.71
C GLU A 177 2.95 -15.13 -5.33
N ARG A 178 1.68 -15.31 -4.97
CA ARG A 178 1.30 -15.92 -3.71
C ARG A 178 1.78 -17.36 -3.64
N ALA A 179 2.25 -17.78 -2.47
CA ALA A 179 2.81 -19.13 -2.27
C ALA A 179 1.80 -20.21 -2.68
N GLU A 180 0.56 -20.06 -2.23
CA GLU A 180 -0.52 -21.02 -2.49
C GLU A 180 -0.84 -21.15 -3.99
N VAL A 181 -0.78 -20.05 -4.73
CA VAL A 181 -1.02 -20.03 -6.18
C VAL A 181 0.14 -20.66 -6.93
N LYS A 182 1.38 -20.35 -6.51
CA LYS A 182 2.58 -20.99 -7.07
C LYS A 182 2.60 -22.48 -6.82
N ASP A 183 2.21 -22.92 -5.61
CA ASP A 183 2.16 -24.32 -5.23
C ASP A 183 1.12 -25.07 -6.08
N ALA A 184 -0.10 -24.54 -6.19
CA ALA A 184 -1.13 -25.10 -7.05
C ALA A 184 -0.70 -25.16 -8.52
N ALA A 185 -0.06 -24.10 -9.02
CA ALA A 185 0.46 -24.06 -10.38
C ALA A 185 1.57 -25.11 -10.60
N SER A 186 2.45 -25.31 -9.60
CA SER A 186 3.51 -26.33 -9.70
C SER A 186 2.94 -27.74 -9.71
N TYR A 187 1.88 -28.03 -8.95
CA TYR A 187 1.16 -29.30 -9.06
C TYR A 187 0.60 -29.53 -10.47
N LEU A 188 -0.05 -28.52 -11.04
CA LEU A 188 -0.60 -28.63 -12.41
C LEU A 188 0.52 -28.82 -13.46
N ARG A 189 1.65 -28.13 -13.31
CA ARG A 189 2.79 -28.29 -14.19
C ARG A 189 3.42 -29.67 -14.08
N LEU A 190 3.53 -30.26 -12.89
CA LEU A 190 3.99 -31.63 -12.70
C LEU A 190 3.07 -32.67 -13.37
N MET A 191 1.76 -32.43 -13.34
CA MET A 191 0.81 -33.28 -14.06
C MET A 191 1.04 -33.23 -15.59
N ALA A 192 1.39 -32.06 -16.12
CA ALA A 192 1.68 -31.85 -17.52
C ALA A 192 3.10 -32.27 -17.93
N ASN A 193 4.07 -32.08 -17.04
CA ASN A 193 5.49 -32.44 -17.22
C ASN A 193 6.06 -33.05 -15.93
N PRO A 194 6.02 -34.39 -15.77
CA PRO A 194 6.55 -35.06 -14.57
C PRO A 194 8.07 -34.94 -14.38
N LYS A 195 8.81 -34.40 -15.36
CA LYS A 195 10.27 -34.23 -15.32
C LYS A 195 10.69 -32.82 -14.84
N SER A 196 9.78 -32.01 -14.31
CA SER A 196 10.09 -30.67 -13.79
C SER A 196 10.61 -30.75 -12.37
N ASP A 197 11.91 -30.77 -12.17
CA ASP A 197 12.55 -30.79 -10.84
C ASP A 197 12.17 -29.57 -10.02
N ALA A 198 12.17 -28.40 -10.62
CA ALA A 198 11.83 -27.15 -9.95
C ALA A 198 10.39 -27.14 -9.38
N ASP A 199 9.42 -27.71 -10.11
CA ASP A 199 8.05 -27.83 -9.65
C ASP A 199 7.91 -28.96 -8.61
N LEU A 200 8.66 -30.06 -8.77
CA LEU A 200 8.70 -31.16 -7.78
C LEU A 200 9.26 -30.66 -6.44
N GLU A 201 10.42 -30.04 -6.44
CA GLU A 201 11.04 -29.52 -5.24
C GLU A 201 10.15 -28.51 -4.51
N ARG A 202 9.43 -27.70 -5.27
CA ARG A 202 8.52 -26.73 -4.69
C ARG A 202 7.39 -27.40 -3.91
N VAL A 203 6.84 -28.51 -4.37
CA VAL A 203 5.63 -29.10 -3.79
C VAL A 203 5.85 -30.41 -3.06
N ILE A 204 7.05 -30.97 -3.08
CA ILE A 204 7.35 -32.28 -2.49
C ILE A 204 6.95 -32.37 -1.00
N ASN A 205 7.04 -31.24 -0.29
CA ASN A 205 6.63 -31.14 1.13
C ASN A 205 5.46 -30.15 1.33
N VAL A 206 4.66 -29.89 0.31
CA VAL A 206 3.44 -29.06 0.39
C VAL A 206 2.24 -29.90 -0.06
N PRO A 207 1.25 -30.23 0.81
CA PRO A 207 1.27 -30.03 2.27
C PRO A 207 2.39 -30.83 2.95
N GLY A 208 2.68 -30.52 4.22
CA GLY A 208 3.77 -31.14 4.97
C GLY A 208 3.71 -32.67 4.96
N ARG A 209 4.75 -33.33 4.45
CA ARG A 209 4.89 -34.79 4.33
C ARG A 209 6.08 -35.34 5.13
N GLY A 210 6.73 -34.49 5.96
CA GLY A 210 7.92 -34.87 6.71
C GLY A 210 9.18 -34.96 5.85
N ILE A 211 9.18 -34.43 4.62
CA ILE A 211 10.34 -34.41 3.72
C ILE A 211 11.12 -33.13 3.99
N GLY A 212 12.21 -33.23 4.73
CA GLY A 212 13.11 -32.10 5.04
C GLY A 212 14.15 -31.90 3.94
N GLU A 213 14.91 -30.81 4.08
CA GLU A 213 15.94 -30.36 3.13
C GLU A 213 17.00 -31.43 2.88
N THR A 214 17.49 -32.11 3.94
CA THR A 214 18.41 -33.26 3.86
C THR A 214 17.88 -34.43 3.04
N THR A 215 16.58 -34.66 3.03
CA THR A 215 15.97 -35.72 2.20
C THR A 215 15.95 -35.31 0.74
N VAL A 216 15.66 -34.03 0.47
CA VAL A 216 15.68 -33.47 -0.90
C VAL A 216 17.10 -33.51 -1.47
N GLU A 217 18.11 -33.14 -0.68
CA GLU A 217 19.52 -33.23 -1.08
C GLU A 217 19.93 -34.65 -1.47
N ARG A 218 19.59 -35.66 -0.64
CA ARG A 218 19.84 -37.07 -0.95
C ARG A 218 19.15 -37.53 -2.22
N LEU A 219 17.93 -37.04 -2.48
CA LEU A 219 17.22 -37.35 -3.72
C LEU A 219 17.92 -36.76 -4.93
N ARG A 220 18.42 -35.53 -4.84
CA ARG A 220 19.22 -34.90 -5.92
C ARG A 220 20.52 -35.68 -6.21
N GLU A 221 21.25 -36.04 -5.15
CA GLU A 221 22.47 -36.83 -5.27
C GLU A 221 22.17 -38.18 -5.95
N TYR A 222 21.13 -38.88 -5.52
CA TYR A 222 20.72 -40.15 -6.12
C TYR A 222 20.30 -40.00 -7.59
N ALA A 223 19.51 -38.97 -7.94
CA ALA A 223 19.11 -38.69 -9.31
C ALA A 223 20.31 -38.40 -10.20
N ALA A 224 21.28 -37.63 -9.71
CA ALA A 224 22.52 -37.33 -10.44
C ALA A 224 23.34 -38.61 -10.71
N ASP A 225 23.45 -39.52 -9.70
CA ASP A 225 24.17 -40.78 -9.81
C ASP A 225 23.48 -41.74 -10.83
N GLN A 226 22.16 -41.69 -10.93
CA GLN A 226 21.40 -42.54 -11.87
C GLN A 226 21.22 -41.90 -13.26
N GLY A 227 21.65 -40.63 -13.43
CA GLY A 227 21.54 -39.91 -14.71
C GLY A 227 20.10 -39.55 -15.11
N VAL A 228 19.23 -39.36 -14.15
CA VAL A 228 17.81 -38.99 -14.30
C VAL A 228 17.49 -37.66 -13.67
#